data_d6c2ec1c685f8343edfe99b465acb4fd
#
_entry.id   d6c2ec1c685f8343edfe99b465acb4fd
#
_cell.length_a   1.000
_cell.length_b   1.000
_cell.length_c   1.000
_cell.angle_alpha   90.00
_cell.angle_beta   90.00
_cell.angle_gamma   90.00
#
_symmetry.space_group_name_H-M   'P 1'
#
loop_
_entity.id
_entity.type
_entity.pdbx_description
1 polymer ?
#
loop_
_entity_poly.entity_id
_entity_poly.type
_entity_poly.pdbx_seq_one_letter_code
_entity_poly.pdbx_strand_id
1 'polypeptide(L)'
;MHNSDKPFQKKKYLVFGDLCVDIFMGVDKYPNMGGDGNASELRRQIGGSATNTAIALAHLGNSPSLVTHIGSDDQSKVVSDDLVKEGVNIEYMVVEKEVDTGLTLLIVTPDGERTMFTYRGANALLQPDEINPALFNDISMIHISGYALLEPPQSEAVLKAIEIASQRDIGVSLDLGVDPAYKVKSTILSILPKIKLLVLGQGEAEALSGKTGIDPAIETLINCGV
;
A
#
# COMPACT_ATOMS: atom_id res chain seq x y z
N MET A 1 24.84 9.32 -28.35
CA MET A 1 23.89 10.46 -28.33
C MET A 1 22.69 10.02 -27.51
N HIS A 2 22.61 10.46 -26.25
CA HIS A 2 21.48 10.18 -25.36
C HIS A 2 20.32 11.04 -25.81
N ASN A 3 19.20 10.41 -26.10
CA ASN A 3 17.96 11.05 -26.54
C ASN A 3 17.24 11.64 -25.30
N SER A 4 17.74 12.77 -24.77
CA SER A 4 17.29 13.40 -23.51
C SER A 4 16.23 14.48 -23.69
N ASP A 5 15.66 14.67 -24.88
CA ASP A 5 14.79 15.82 -25.20
C ASP A 5 13.29 15.49 -25.35
N LYS A 6 12.83 14.32 -24.91
CA LYS A 6 11.37 14.15 -24.82
C LYS A 6 10.88 14.81 -23.52
N PRO A 7 9.93 15.75 -23.60
CA PRO A 7 9.36 16.35 -22.39
C PRO A 7 8.78 15.24 -21.51
N PHE A 8 8.96 15.39 -20.19
CA PHE A 8 8.40 14.46 -19.22
C PHE A 8 6.89 14.39 -19.41
N GLN A 9 6.39 13.23 -19.85
CA GLN A 9 4.96 13.03 -20.03
C GLN A 9 4.37 12.53 -18.71
N LYS A 10 3.50 13.35 -18.12
CA LYS A 10 2.77 13.02 -16.91
C LYS A 10 1.94 11.73 -17.10
N LYS A 11 2.19 10.71 -16.29
CA LYS A 11 1.49 9.42 -16.36
C LYS A 11 0.43 9.34 -15.28
N LYS A 12 -0.68 8.63 -15.59
CA LYS A 12 -1.75 8.34 -14.64
C LYS A 12 -1.53 6.96 -14.02
N TYR A 13 -1.70 6.89 -12.71
CA TYR A 13 -1.60 5.65 -11.94
C TYR A 13 -2.86 5.46 -11.10
N LEU A 14 -3.32 4.20 -10.96
CA LEU A 14 -4.22 3.81 -9.88
C LEU A 14 -3.38 3.14 -8.79
N VAL A 15 -3.58 3.55 -7.56
CA VAL A 15 -2.86 3.02 -6.39
C VAL A 15 -3.89 2.43 -5.44
N PHE A 16 -3.80 1.12 -5.22
CA PHE A 16 -4.74 0.35 -4.38
C PHE A 16 -4.08 -0.02 -3.06
N GLY A 17 -4.75 0.27 -1.96
CA GLY A 17 -4.31 -0.13 -0.63
C GLY A 17 -4.64 0.88 0.44
N ASP A 18 -3.98 0.73 1.58
CA ASP A 18 -4.37 1.39 2.81
C ASP A 18 -3.96 2.87 2.88
N LEU A 19 -4.87 3.67 3.43
CA LEU A 19 -4.67 5.01 3.95
C LEU A 19 -4.79 4.95 5.47
N CYS A 20 -3.76 5.35 6.17
CA CYS A 20 -3.74 5.34 7.63
C CYS A 20 -3.37 6.70 8.21
N VAL A 21 -3.85 6.97 9.42
CA VAL A 21 -3.25 7.96 10.29
C VAL A 21 -2.14 7.28 11.09
N ASP A 22 -0.90 7.66 10.85
CA ASP A 22 0.23 7.16 11.62
C ASP A 22 0.43 8.03 12.86
N ILE A 23 0.34 7.40 14.03
CA ILE A 23 0.62 8.00 15.33
C ILE A 23 1.99 7.50 15.80
N PHE A 24 2.97 8.36 15.70
CA PHE A 24 4.32 8.10 16.18
C PHE A 24 4.44 8.48 17.65
N MET A 25 4.97 7.57 18.47
CA MET A 25 5.31 7.81 19.88
C MET A 25 6.77 7.44 20.14
N GLY A 26 7.59 8.42 20.48
CA GLY A 26 8.96 8.19 20.95
C GLY A 26 8.95 7.81 22.43
N VAL A 27 9.56 6.68 22.80
CA VAL A 27 9.66 6.21 24.19
C VAL A 27 11.11 5.85 24.53
N ASP A 28 11.51 6.02 25.79
CA ASP A 28 12.86 5.64 26.21
C ASP A 28 13.07 4.13 26.19
N LYS A 29 12.03 3.37 26.47
CA LYS A 29 12.02 1.92 26.40
C LYS A 29 10.61 1.41 26.22
N TYR A 30 10.47 0.27 25.56
CA TYR A 30 9.19 -0.44 25.48
C TYR A 30 8.84 -1.01 26.88
N PRO A 31 7.62 -0.73 27.41
CA PRO A 31 7.25 -1.25 28.73
C PRO A 31 7.07 -2.76 28.71
N ASN A 32 7.29 -3.39 29.86
CA ASN A 32 6.90 -4.79 30.03
C ASN A 32 5.38 -4.94 29.91
N MET A 33 4.93 -6.15 29.59
CA MET A 33 3.47 -6.45 29.56
C MET A 33 2.84 -6.10 30.93
N GLY A 34 1.75 -5.30 30.88
CA GLY A 34 1.07 -4.80 32.07
C GLY A 34 1.75 -3.60 32.75
N GLY A 35 2.84 -3.08 32.20
CA GLY A 35 3.55 -1.91 32.72
C GLY A 35 3.15 -0.63 32.00
N ASP A 36 3.61 0.51 32.54
CA ASP A 36 3.39 1.86 32.00
C ASP A 36 4.65 2.38 31.30
N GLY A 37 4.47 3.17 30.24
CA GLY A 37 5.52 3.91 29.56
C GLY A 37 5.12 5.35 29.31
N ASN A 38 6.07 6.28 29.40
CA ASN A 38 5.87 7.67 29.03
C ASN A 38 6.47 7.93 27.67
N ALA A 39 5.70 8.56 26.77
CA ALA A 39 6.20 9.04 25.50
C ALA A 39 6.82 10.43 25.69
N SER A 40 8.02 10.62 25.14
CA SER A 40 8.71 11.92 25.09
C SER A 40 8.34 12.71 23.84
N GLU A 41 7.77 12.05 22.82
CA GLU A 41 7.39 12.66 21.56
C GLU A 41 6.08 12.03 21.04
N LEU A 42 5.24 12.87 20.45
CA LEU A 42 4.02 12.46 19.74
C LEU A 42 3.94 13.22 18.42
N ARG A 43 3.85 12.50 17.32
CA ARG A 43 3.57 13.06 15.99
C ARG A 43 2.41 12.33 15.33
N ARG A 44 1.65 13.06 14.52
CA ARG A 44 0.63 12.48 13.63
C ARG A 44 0.97 12.84 12.20
N GLN A 45 0.83 11.89 11.29
CA GLN A 45 1.08 12.09 9.87
C GLN A 45 0.22 11.13 9.04
N ILE A 46 0.10 11.43 7.76
CA ILE A 46 -0.48 10.49 6.81
C ILE A 46 0.46 9.30 6.66
N GLY A 47 -0.11 8.10 6.62
CA GLY A 47 0.60 6.85 6.40
C GLY A 47 -0.18 5.88 5.54
N GLY A 48 0.30 4.65 5.52
CA GLY A 48 -0.17 3.58 4.65
C GLY A 48 0.76 3.38 3.45
N SER A 49 1.13 2.14 3.12
CA SER A 49 2.08 1.83 2.04
C SER A 49 1.60 2.37 0.69
N ALA A 50 0.33 2.14 0.34
CA ALA A 50 -0.25 2.65 -0.89
C ALA A 50 -0.26 4.18 -0.94
N THR A 51 -0.65 4.81 0.15
CA THR A 51 -0.68 6.27 0.28
C THR A 51 0.71 6.88 0.09
N ASN A 52 1.74 6.32 0.74
CA ASN A 52 3.11 6.78 0.58
C ASN A 52 3.60 6.65 -0.86
N THR A 53 3.23 5.58 -1.55
CA THR A 53 3.54 5.40 -2.98
C THR A 53 2.81 6.42 -3.85
N ALA A 54 1.54 6.71 -3.56
CA ALA A 54 0.78 7.73 -4.30
C ALA A 54 1.42 9.13 -4.14
N ILE A 55 1.78 9.53 -2.91
CA ILE A 55 2.47 10.80 -2.64
C ILE A 55 3.81 10.85 -3.39
N ALA A 56 4.61 9.79 -3.32
CA ALA A 56 5.89 9.73 -4.04
C ALA A 56 5.71 9.87 -5.57
N LEU A 57 4.72 9.22 -6.15
CA LEU A 57 4.40 9.35 -7.58
C LEU A 57 3.97 10.78 -7.96
N ALA A 58 3.20 11.46 -7.09
CA ALA A 58 2.81 12.85 -7.29
C ALA A 58 4.03 13.79 -7.25
N HIS A 59 4.92 13.62 -6.27
CA HIS A 59 6.16 14.40 -6.17
C HIS A 59 7.12 14.16 -7.34
N LEU A 60 7.07 12.98 -7.96
CA LEU A 60 7.79 12.66 -9.19
C LEU A 60 7.09 13.24 -10.46
N GLY A 61 6.07 14.08 -10.29
CA GLY A 61 5.40 14.78 -11.38
C GLY A 61 4.31 13.97 -12.09
N ASN A 62 3.89 12.82 -11.56
CA ASN A 62 2.83 12.00 -12.13
C ASN A 62 1.44 12.37 -11.58
N SER A 63 0.40 11.66 -12.03
CA SER A 63 -1.00 11.81 -11.58
C SER A 63 -1.49 10.51 -10.96
N PRO A 64 -1.18 10.24 -9.69
CA PRO A 64 -1.74 9.09 -8.98
C PRO A 64 -3.17 9.38 -8.52
N SER A 65 -4.02 8.35 -8.60
CA SER A 65 -5.33 8.31 -7.95
C SER A 65 -5.31 7.19 -6.92
N LEU A 66 -5.64 7.52 -5.68
CA LEU A 66 -5.74 6.53 -4.60
C LEU A 66 -7.13 5.89 -4.63
N VAL A 67 -7.18 4.56 -4.62
CA VAL A 67 -8.40 3.75 -4.58
C VAL A 67 -8.44 3.04 -3.24
N THR A 68 -9.25 3.55 -2.33
CA THR A 68 -9.34 3.07 -0.95
C THR A 68 -10.64 3.55 -0.30
N HIS A 69 -10.92 3.02 0.90
CA HIS A 69 -11.96 3.56 1.77
C HIS A 69 -11.35 4.31 2.94
N ILE A 70 -12.06 5.30 3.44
CA ILE A 70 -11.71 6.11 4.61
C ILE A 70 -12.93 6.21 5.53
N GLY A 71 -12.71 6.33 6.83
CA GLY A 71 -13.79 6.53 7.78
C GLY A 71 -14.44 7.92 7.69
N SER A 72 -15.47 8.13 8.50
CA SER A 72 -16.14 9.44 8.66
C SER A 72 -15.77 10.14 9.98
N ASP A 73 -14.67 9.74 10.58
CA ASP A 73 -14.13 10.35 11.80
C ASP A 73 -13.43 11.70 11.55
N ASP A 74 -13.03 12.38 12.63
CA ASP A 74 -12.38 13.70 12.55
C ASP A 74 -11.04 13.66 11.78
N GLN A 75 -10.40 12.51 11.66
CA GLN A 75 -9.12 12.37 10.96
C GLN A 75 -9.32 12.32 9.45
N SER A 76 -10.44 11.77 8.97
CA SER A 76 -10.71 11.54 7.55
C SER A 76 -10.59 12.83 6.72
N LYS A 77 -11.14 13.94 7.22
CA LYS A 77 -11.05 15.23 6.53
C LYS A 77 -9.62 15.75 6.48
N VAL A 78 -8.90 15.65 7.60
CA VAL A 78 -7.51 16.14 7.70
C VAL A 78 -6.62 15.40 6.70
N VAL A 79 -6.67 14.07 6.69
CA VAL A 79 -5.83 13.27 5.77
C VAL A 79 -6.24 13.44 4.32
N SER A 80 -7.53 13.62 4.01
CA SER A 80 -8.00 13.91 2.65
C SER A 80 -7.50 15.25 2.14
N ASP A 81 -7.60 16.31 2.94
CA ASP A 81 -7.11 17.65 2.61
C ASP A 81 -5.58 17.63 2.39
N ASP A 82 -4.85 16.88 3.19
CA ASP A 82 -3.40 16.75 3.06
C ASP A 82 -3.01 15.94 1.81
N LEU A 83 -3.71 14.85 1.48
CA LEU A 83 -3.49 14.11 0.23
C LEU A 83 -3.65 14.99 -1.02
N VAL A 84 -4.67 15.84 -1.04
CA VAL A 84 -4.89 16.78 -2.14
C VAL A 84 -3.74 17.78 -2.25
N LYS A 85 -3.24 18.30 -1.12
CA LYS A 85 -2.04 19.18 -1.09
C LYS A 85 -0.79 18.48 -1.62
N GLU A 86 -0.64 17.19 -1.34
CA GLU A 86 0.46 16.37 -1.86
C GLU A 86 0.29 15.98 -3.35
N GLY A 87 -0.82 16.39 -3.98
CA GLY A 87 -1.06 16.18 -5.40
C GLY A 87 -1.65 14.81 -5.77
N VAL A 88 -2.20 14.11 -4.80
CA VAL A 88 -2.90 12.83 -5.01
C VAL A 88 -4.36 13.08 -5.36
N ASN A 89 -4.87 12.44 -6.41
CA ASN A 89 -6.30 12.45 -6.73
C ASN A 89 -7.05 11.48 -5.80
N ILE A 90 -8.06 11.99 -5.11
CA ILE A 90 -8.89 11.27 -4.14
C ILE A 90 -10.32 10.99 -4.66
N GLU A 91 -10.58 11.17 -5.95
CA GLU A 91 -11.91 10.96 -6.56
C GLU A 91 -12.46 9.54 -6.33
N TYR A 92 -11.56 8.55 -6.19
CA TYR A 92 -11.92 7.14 -5.98
C TYR A 92 -11.77 6.71 -4.51
N MET A 93 -11.76 7.67 -3.62
CA MET A 93 -11.80 7.43 -2.18
C MET A 93 -13.25 7.44 -1.70
N VAL A 94 -13.70 6.34 -1.07
CA VAL A 94 -15.06 6.22 -0.55
C VAL A 94 -15.05 6.49 0.96
N VAL A 95 -15.99 7.33 1.42
CA VAL A 95 -16.15 7.63 2.85
C VAL A 95 -17.16 6.66 3.47
N GLU A 96 -16.70 5.84 4.41
CA GLU A 96 -17.51 4.89 5.15
C GLU A 96 -18.13 5.52 6.39
N LYS A 97 -19.44 5.27 6.57
CA LYS A 97 -20.14 5.67 7.79
C LYS A 97 -19.93 4.62 8.88
N GLU A 98 -19.85 5.07 10.11
CA GLU A 98 -19.81 4.21 11.31
C GLU A 98 -18.54 3.31 11.41
N VAL A 99 -17.52 3.60 10.61
CA VAL A 99 -16.22 2.93 10.66
C VAL A 99 -15.13 3.98 10.69
N ASP A 100 -14.13 3.80 11.55
CA ASP A 100 -13.02 4.72 11.68
C ASP A 100 -12.01 4.56 10.54
N THR A 101 -11.31 5.64 10.26
CA THR A 101 -10.14 5.66 9.35
C THR A 101 -9.07 4.71 9.87
N GLY A 102 -8.34 4.08 8.96
CA GLY A 102 -7.20 3.24 9.31
C GLY A 102 -6.18 4.00 10.17
N LEU A 103 -5.61 3.32 11.17
CA LEU A 103 -4.67 3.91 12.11
C LEU A 103 -3.49 2.97 12.34
N THR A 104 -2.28 3.52 12.37
CA THR A 104 -1.07 2.80 12.79
C THR A 104 -0.44 3.52 13.97
N LEU A 105 -0.33 2.84 15.11
CA LEU A 105 0.44 3.30 16.24
C LEU A 105 1.88 2.77 16.11
N LEU A 106 2.84 3.69 16.00
CA LEU A 106 4.27 3.39 15.92
C LEU A 106 4.96 3.75 17.21
N ILE A 107 5.43 2.77 17.94
CA ILE A 107 6.27 2.97 19.14
C ILE A 107 7.73 2.83 18.71
N VAL A 108 8.52 3.88 18.95
CA VAL A 108 9.93 3.95 18.54
C VAL A 108 10.83 4.15 19.73
N THR A 109 11.83 3.29 19.87
CA THR A 109 12.85 3.34 20.90
C THR A 109 14.12 4.07 20.44
N PRO A 110 15.04 4.51 21.33
CA PRO A 110 16.22 5.31 20.96
C PRO A 110 17.21 4.62 20.01
N ASP A 111 17.19 3.29 19.96
CA ASP A 111 17.96 2.46 19.00
C ASP A 111 17.34 2.42 17.60
N GLY A 112 16.17 3.08 17.41
CA GLY A 112 15.48 3.16 16.14
C GLY A 112 14.56 1.97 15.83
N GLU A 113 14.41 1.02 16.74
CA GLU A 113 13.47 -0.09 16.57
C GLU A 113 12.04 0.42 16.63
N ARG A 114 11.19 -0.17 15.74
CA ARG A 114 9.79 0.22 15.58
C ARG A 114 8.87 -0.96 15.87
N THR A 115 7.97 -0.77 16.80
CA THR A 115 6.85 -1.69 17.04
C THR A 115 5.57 -1.02 16.57
N MET A 116 4.82 -1.70 15.71
CA MET A 116 3.61 -1.14 15.09
C MET A 116 2.38 -1.95 15.46
N PHE A 117 1.29 -1.20 15.72
CA PHE A 117 -0.05 -1.77 15.88
C PHE A 117 -0.96 -1.09 14.86
N THR A 118 -1.54 -1.86 13.95
CA THR A 118 -2.38 -1.34 12.88
C THR A 118 -3.82 -1.76 13.09
N TYR A 119 -4.71 -0.78 13.09
CA TYR A 119 -6.16 -0.95 12.91
C TYR A 119 -6.50 -0.56 11.47
N ARG A 120 -7.00 -1.51 10.69
CA ARG A 120 -7.24 -1.27 9.26
C ARG A 120 -8.48 -0.42 9.02
N GLY A 121 -9.49 -0.53 9.87
CA GLY A 121 -10.71 0.28 9.77
C GLY A 121 -11.36 0.19 8.39
N ALA A 122 -11.74 1.34 7.85
CA ALA A 122 -12.40 1.43 6.55
C ALA A 122 -11.56 0.87 5.37
N ASN A 123 -10.24 0.81 5.48
CA ASN A 123 -9.38 0.29 4.41
C ASN A 123 -9.78 -1.10 3.92
N ALA A 124 -10.26 -1.97 4.82
CA ALA A 124 -10.63 -3.34 4.48
C ALA A 124 -11.94 -3.47 3.70
N LEU A 125 -12.68 -2.38 3.47
CA LEU A 125 -14.07 -2.40 3.00
C LEU A 125 -14.25 -2.22 1.49
N LEU A 126 -13.20 -1.94 0.73
CA LEU A 126 -13.27 -1.78 -0.74
C LEU A 126 -13.93 -3.00 -1.39
N GLN A 127 -15.02 -2.76 -2.13
CA GLN A 127 -15.84 -3.83 -2.70
C GLN A 127 -15.46 -4.15 -4.15
N PRO A 128 -15.61 -5.40 -4.59
CA PRO A 128 -15.36 -5.77 -5.99
C PRO A 128 -16.24 -5.04 -7.01
N ASP A 129 -17.47 -4.67 -6.67
CA ASP A 129 -18.39 -3.96 -7.57
C ASP A 129 -18.02 -2.48 -7.77
N GLU A 130 -17.25 -1.89 -6.85
CA GLU A 130 -16.68 -0.55 -6.98
C GLU A 130 -15.54 -0.50 -8.02
N ILE A 131 -14.96 -1.65 -8.37
CA ILE A 131 -13.91 -1.74 -9.40
C ILE A 131 -14.55 -1.74 -10.78
N ASN A 132 -14.85 -0.53 -11.26
CA ASN A 132 -15.41 -0.32 -12.58
C ASN A 132 -14.29 -0.32 -13.64
N PRO A 133 -14.44 -1.06 -14.76
CA PRO A 133 -13.48 -1.01 -15.87
C PRO A 133 -13.15 0.41 -16.37
N ALA A 134 -14.07 1.37 -16.26
CA ALA A 134 -13.82 2.75 -16.67
C ALA A 134 -12.69 3.44 -15.88
N LEU A 135 -12.41 3.00 -14.65
CA LEU A 135 -11.28 3.50 -13.85
C LEU A 135 -9.93 3.34 -14.57
N PHE A 136 -9.81 2.31 -15.42
CA PHE A 136 -8.57 1.94 -16.09
C PHE A 136 -8.33 2.67 -17.42
N ASN A 137 -9.19 3.64 -17.78
CA ASN A 137 -9.00 4.42 -19.00
C ASN A 137 -7.81 5.37 -18.86
N ASP A 138 -6.90 5.33 -19.84
CA ASP A 138 -5.65 6.12 -19.87
C ASP A 138 -4.69 5.86 -18.71
N ILE A 139 -4.83 4.73 -18.01
CA ILE A 139 -3.92 4.35 -16.92
C ILE A 139 -2.65 3.72 -17.49
N SER A 140 -1.52 4.22 -17.03
CA SER A 140 -0.21 3.71 -17.45
C SER A 140 0.23 2.47 -16.68
N MET A 141 -0.16 2.39 -15.40
CA MET A 141 0.18 1.29 -14.51
C MET A 141 -0.73 1.34 -13.29
N ILE A 142 -1.03 0.18 -12.70
CA ILE A 142 -1.61 0.09 -11.37
C ILE A 142 -0.54 -0.31 -10.36
N HIS A 143 -0.62 0.24 -9.15
CA HIS A 143 0.21 -0.15 -8.02
C HIS A 143 -0.68 -0.75 -6.92
N ILE A 144 -0.24 -1.88 -6.38
CA ILE A 144 -0.92 -2.63 -5.32
C ILE A 144 -0.02 -2.67 -4.09
N SER A 145 -0.54 -2.26 -2.94
CA SER A 145 0.05 -2.63 -1.66
C SER A 145 -0.37 -4.05 -1.29
N GLY A 146 0.57 -4.90 -0.93
CA GLY A 146 0.29 -6.29 -0.54
C GLY A 146 -0.70 -6.41 0.62
N TYR A 147 -0.75 -5.42 1.50
CA TYR A 147 -1.72 -5.37 2.60
C TYR A 147 -3.18 -5.38 2.11
N ALA A 148 -3.45 -4.87 0.91
CA ALA A 148 -4.77 -4.93 0.29
C ALA A 148 -5.19 -6.35 -0.16
N LEU A 149 -4.29 -7.31 -0.10
CA LEU A 149 -4.57 -8.73 -0.42
C LEU A 149 -4.88 -9.58 0.82
N LEU A 150 -4.82 -9.01 2.05
CA LEU A 150 -4.90 -9.76 3.28
C LEU A 150 -6.27 -10.42 3.52
N GLU A 151 -7.35 -9.72 3.23
CA GLU A 151 -8.71 -10.18 3.57
C GLU A 151 -9.77 -9.61 2.63
N PRO A 152 -10.87 -10.36 2.38
CA PRO A 152 -12.02 -9.85 1.67
C PRO A 152 -12.80 -8.82 2.55
N PRO A 153 -13.56 -7.90 1.92
CA PRO A 153 -13.79 -7.79 0.47
C PRO A 153 -12.67 -7.11 -0.32
N GLN A 154 -11.76 -6.39 0.34
CA GLN A 154 -10.70 -5.62 -0.32
C GLN A 154 -9.80 -6.51 -1.22
N SER A 155 -9.42 -7.69 -0.74
CA SER A 155 -8.59 -8.60 -1.53
C SER A 155 -9.27 -9.05 -2.83
N GLU A 156 -10.58 -9.30 -2.79
CA GLU A 156 -11.36 -9.65 -3.97
C GLU A 156 -11.46 -8.47 -4.97
N ALA A 157 -11.63 -7.25 -4.45
CA ALA A 157 -11.63 -6.03 -5.25
C ALA A 157 -10.29 -5.83 -5.96
N VAL A 158 -9.18 -6.00 -5.24
CA VAL A 158 -7.83 -5.87 -5.79
C VAL A 158 -7.51 -6.96 -6.80
N LEU A 159 -7.91 -8.21 -6.56
CA LEU A 159 -7.76 -9.30 -7.53
C LEU A 159 -8.54 -9.00 -8.82
N LYS A 160 -9.74 -8.44 -8.71
CA LYS A 160 -10.51 -7.96 -9.88
C LYS A 160 -9.79 -6.83 -10.61
N ALA A 161 -9.17 -5.89 -9.89
CA ALA A 161 -8.38 -4.81 -10.50
C ALA A 161 -7.18 -5.36 -11.28
N ILE A 162 -6.46 -6.33 -10.73
CA ILE A 162 -5.34 -7.02 -11.41
C ILE A 162 -5.83 -7.72 -12.67
N GLU A 163 -6.98 -8.40 -12.62
CA GLU A 163 -7.57 -9.07 -13.78
C GLU A 163 -7.89 -8.08 -14.91
N ILE A 164 -8.56 -6.97 -14.60
CA ILE A 164 -8.88 -5.91 -15.57
C ILE A 164 -7.61 -5.32 -16.17
N ALA A 165 -6.59 -5.03 -15.33
CA ALA A 165 -5.33 -4.49 -15.80
C ALA A 165 -4.62 -5.45 -16.76
N SER A 166 -4.57 -6.75 -16.43
CA SER A 166 -3.99 -7.79 -17.26
C SER A 166 -4.71 -7.92 -18.63
N GLN A 167 -6.05 -7.89 -18.64
CA GLN A 167 -6.84 -7.95 -19.89
C GLN A 167 -6.64 -6.73 -20.79
N ARG A 168 -6.15 -5.60 -20.24
CA ARG A 168 -5.91 -4.34 -20.97
C ARG A 168 -4.43 -4.06 -21.23
N ASP A 169 -3.56 -5.00 -20.93
CA ASP A 169 -2.10 -4.84 -21.04
C ASP A 169 -1.55 -3.65 -20.21
N ILE A 170 -2.22 -3.36 -19.09
CA ILE A 170 -1.77 -2.35 -18.12
C ILE A 170 -0.83 -3.03 -17.13
N GLY A 171 0.39 -2.48 -16.97
CA GLY A 171 1.37 -3.02 -16.03
C GLY A 171 0.86 -2.99 -14.58
N VAL A 172 1.18 -4.03 -13.83
CA VAL A 172 0.87 -4.13 -12.39
C VAL A 172 2.17 -4.11 -11.60
N SER A 173 2.29 -3.23 -10.62
CA SER A 173 3.34 -3.28 -9.60
C SER A 173 2.75 -3.70 -8.26
N LEU A 174 3.49 -4.50 -7.52
CA LEU A 174 3.14 -4.99 -6.18
C LEU A 174 4.28 -4.70 -5.21
N ASP A 175 4.02 -3.93 -4.16
CA ASP A 175 4.86 -3.79 -2.98
C ASP A 175 4.37 -4.76 -1.91
N LEU A 176 5.17 -5.79 -1.59
CA LEU A 176 4.65 -6.97 -0.92
C LEU A 176 4.27 -6.74 0.53
N GLY A 177 5.22 -6.30 1.36
CA GLY A 177 5.05 -6.20 2.81
C GLY A 177 5.20 -7.53 3.55
N VAL A 178 5.55 -7.45 4.82
CA VAL A 178 5.90 -8.62 5.65
C VAL A 178 4.69 -9.54 5.87
N ASP A 179 3.60 -9.01 6.42
CA ASP A 179 2.40 -9.79 6.75
C ASP A 179 1.80 -10.52 5.54
N PRO A 180 1.60 -9.87 4.37
CA PRO A 180 1.12 -10.53 3.17
C PRO A 180 2.02 -11.68 2.70
N ALA A 181 3.34 -11.55 2.82
CA ALA A 181 4.30 -12.60 2.44
C ALA A 181 4.05 -13.92 3.17
N TYR A 182 3.55 -13.86 4.40
CA TYR A 182 3.24 -15.04 5.21
C TYR A 182 1.78 -15.44 5.14
N LYS A 183 0.86 -14.49 5.30
CA LYS A 183 -0.57 -14.77 5.52
C LYS A 183 -1.31 -15.16 4.24
N VAL A 184 -0.93 -14.57 3.08
CA VAL A 184 -1.62 -14.79 1.80
C VAL A 184 -0.67 -15.22 0.68
N LYS A 185 0.38 -15.94 1.05
CA LYS A 185 1.42 -16.44 0.14
C LYS A 185 0.86 -17.13 -1.11
N SER A 186 -0.10 -18.02 -0.96
CA SER A 186 -0.69 -18.76 -2.09
C SER A 186 -1.39 -17.83 -3.09
N THR A 187 -2.12 -16.85 -2.59
CA THR A 187 -2.77 -15.83 -3.43
C THR A 187 -1.73 -15.03 -4.20
N ILE A 188 -0.66 -14.57 -3.51
CA ILE A 188 0.40 -13.78 -4.15
C ILE A 188 1.09 -14.61 -5.24
N LEU A 189 1.48 -15.85 -4.95
CA LEU A 189 2.12 -16.71 -5.96
C LEU A 189 1.23 -16.94 -7.19
N SER A 190 -0.09 -17.02 -7.02
CA SER A 190 -1.03 -17.21 -8.13
C SER A 190 -1.14 -16.01 -9.08
N ILE A 191 -0.85 -14.80 -8.59
CA ILE A 191 -0.93 -13.57 -9.39
C ILE A 191 0.43 -13.12 -9.95
N LEU A 192 1.56 -13.73 -9.53
CA LEU A 192 2.90 -13.34 -10.00
C LEU A 192 3.00 -13.25 -11.53
N PRO A 193 2.42 -14.16 -12.34
CA PRO A 193 2.47 -14.05 -13.80
C PRO A 193 1.78 -12.80 -14.38
N LYS A 194 1.00 -12.07 -13.57
CA LYS A 194 0.36 -10.80 -13.94
C LYS A 194 1.10 -9.57 -13.40
N ILE A 195 2.12 -9.78 -12.58
CA ILE A 195 2.91 -8.72 -11.95
C ILE A 195 4.11 -8.38 -12.84
N LYS A 196 4.19 -7.11 -13.23
CA LYS A 196 5.31 -6.59 -14.04
C LYS A 196 6.47 -6.11 -13.18
N LEU A 197 6.20 -5.67 -11.96
CA LEU A 197 7.19 -5.19 -11.01
C LEU A 197 6.81 -5.65 -9.60
N LEU A 198 7.64 -6.49 -9.01
CA LEU A 198 7.51 -6.93 -7.63
C LEU A 198 8.58 -6.22 -6.79
N VAL A 199 8.14 -5.50 -5.75
CA VAL A 199 9.00 -4.82 -4.78
C VAL A 199 8.89 -5.55 -3.46
N LEU A 200 10.02 -5.94 -2.90
CA LEU A 200 10.06 -6.71 -1.66
C LEU A 200 11.44 -6.64 -0.98
N GLY A 201 11.45 -6.79 0.33
CA GLY A 201 12.68 -6.96 1.10
C GLY A 201 13.18 -8.42 1.07
N GLN A 202 14.44 -8.63 1.49
CA GLN A 202 15.02 -9.98 1.52
C GLN A 202 14.17 -10.97 2.32
N GLY A 203 13.74 -10.61 3.53
CA GLY A 203 12.92 -11.48 4.38
C GLY A 203 11.57 -11.84 3.74
N GLU A 204 10.98 -10.91 3.02
CA GLU A 204 9.73 -11.13 2.26
C GLU A 204 9.96 -12.07 1.07
N ALA A 205 11.09 -11.90 0.36
CA ALA A 205 11.48 -12.80 -0.73
C ALA A 205 11.68 -14.24 -0.23
N GLU A 206 12.39 -14.41 0.88
CA GLU A 206 12.60 -15.71 1.52
C GLU A 206 11.28 -16.35 1.98
N ALA A 207 10.41 -15.56 2.63
CA ALA A 207 9.09 -16.01 3.07
C ALA A 207 8.22 -16.45 1.89
N LEU A 208 8.16 -15.63 0.84
CA LEU A 208 7.32 -15.89 -0.34
C LEU A 208 7.84 -17.09 -1.15
N SER A 209 9.15 -17.16 -1.40
CA SER A 209 9.75 -18.24 -2.18
C SER A 209 9.87 -19.56 -1.39
N GLY A 210 10.03 -19.49 -0.07
CA GLY A 210 10.38 -20.62 0.78
C GLY A 210 11.86 -21.01 0.65
N LYS A 211 12.70 -20.11 0.13
CA LYS A 211 14.16 -20.31 -0.01
C LYS A 211 14.90 -19.40 0.97
N THR A 212 16.06 -19.83 1.43
CA THR A 212 16.96 -19.03 2.25
C THR A 212 18.03 -18.40 1.38
N GLY A 213 18.27 -17.10 1.58
CA GLY A 213 19.19 -16.29 0.79
C GLY A 213 18.51 -15.60 -0.39
N ILE A 214 18.99 -14.38 -0.70
CA ILE A 214 18.34 -13.50 -1.66
C ILE A 214 18.36 -14.07 -3.10
N ASP A 215 19.50 -14.62 -3.55
CA ASP A 215 19.63 -15.10 -4.92
C ASP A 215 18.71 -16.31 -5.22
N PRO A 216 18.67 -17.39 -4.39
CA PRO A 216 17.72 -18.48 -4.60
C PRO A 216 16.26 -18.07 -4.49
N ALA A 217 15.98 -17.07 -3.63
CA ALA A 217 14.63 -16.55 -3.48
C ALA A 217 14.18 -15.82 -4.76
N ILE A 218 14.99 -14.91 -5.28
CA ILE A 218 14.72 -14.16 -6.51
C ILE A 218 14.58 -15.11 -7.71
N GLU A 219 15.52 -16.07 -7.89
CA GLU A 219 15.43 -17.05 -8.97
C GLU A 219 14.12 -17.83 -8.94
N THR A 220 13.70 -18.24 -7.74
CA THR A 220 12.44 -18.95 -7.56
C THR A 220 11.25 -18.08 -7.96
N LEU A 221 11.21 -16.81 -7.55
CA LEU A 221 10.10 -15.89 -7.86
C LEU A 221 10.05 -15.53 -9.35
N ILE A 222 11.19 -15.32 -10.00
CA ILE A 222 11.28 -15.13 -11.46
C ILE A 222 10.69 -16.35 -12.18
N ASN A 223 11.04 -17.57 -11.75
CA ASN A 223 10.48 -18.80 -12.33
C ASN A 223 8.97 -18.96 -12.07
N CYS A 224 8.40 -18.24 -11.11
CA CYS A 224 6.95 -18.14 -10.89
C CYS A 224 6.26 -17.12 -11.82
N GLY A 225 7.01 -16.41 -12.65
CA GLY A 225 6.46 -15.62 -13.76
C GLY A 225 6.48 -14.09 -13.58
N VAL A 226 7.26 -13.55 -12.61
CA VAL A 226 7.47 -12.09 -12.48
C VAL A 226 8.37 -11.59 -13.59
#